data_5565170835511fd54afd175a530ec306
#
_entry.id   5565170835511fd54afd175a530ec306
#
_cell.length_a   1.000
_cell.length_b   1.000
_cell.length_c   1.000
_cell.angle_alpha   90.00
_cell.angle_beta   90.00
_cell.angle_gamma   90.00
#
_symmetry.space_group_name_H-M   'P 1'
#
loop_
_entity.id
_entity.type
_entity.pdbx_description
1 polymer ?
#
loop_
_entity_poly.entity_id
_entity_poly.type
_entity_poly.pdbx_seq_one_letter_code
_entity_poly.pdbx_strand_id
1 'polypeptide(L)'
;ICGGAFDGLEKIVEARMDASAIGFNAEVKSKSDINVGDAFKRALPQDFVKFGLIPEFIGRVPITVSLDSLDRDALIRILKEPKNSLIKQYTRLLELDGVGLEFEDSAIEAIADKALERKTGARGLRAIMEAVMLDLMYRVPSDDSISKCVVDKKMVENNLALDGEEI
;
A
#
# COMPACT_ATOMS: atom_id res chain seq x y z
N ILE A 1 -13.95 -6.96 -14.38
CA ILE A 1 -13.39 -6.89 -13.00
C ILE A 1 -13.60 -5.47 -12.51
N CYS A 2 -14.29 -5.34 -11.37
CA CYS A 2 -14.52 -4.05 -10.69
C CYS A 2 -13.80 -4.09 -9.34
N GLY A 3 -13.32 -2.95 -8.86
CA GLY A 3 -12.66 -2.84 -7.56
C GLY A 3 -12.88 -1.48 -6.94
N GLY A 4 -12.81 -1.41 -5.62
CA GLY A 4 -12.93 -0.17 -4.85
C GLY A 4 -12.46 -0.37 -3.41
N ALA A 5 -12.22 0.71 -2.68
CA ALA A 5 -11.83 0.67 -1.28
C ALA A 5 -13.02 0.34 -0.37
N PHE A 6 -14.23 0.74 -0.77
CA PHE A 6 -15.47 0.55 -0.01
C PHE A 6 -15.39 1.09 1.44
N ASP A 7 -14.81 2.28 1.61
CA ASP A 7 -14.66 2.91 2.91
C ASP A 7 -16.02 3.10 3.58
N GLY A 8 -16.20 2.56 4.78
CA GLY A 8 -17.47 2.55 5.50
C GLY A 8 -18.31 1.28 5.36
N LEU A 9 -17.98 0.37 4.42
CA LEU A 9 -18.66 -0.92 4.30
C LEU A 9 -18.40 -1.80 5.52
N GLU A 10 -17.21 -1.68 6.15
CA GLU A 10 -16.86 -2.38 7.38
C GLU A 10 -17.88 -2.14 8.49
N LYS A 11 -18.34 -0.88 8.66
CA LYS A 11 -19.34 -0.51 9.67
C LYS A 11 -20.70 -1.16 9.41
N ILE A 12 -21.07 -1.31 8.15
CA ILE A 12 -22.33 -1.95 7.74
C ILE A 12 -22.27 -3.46 8.06
N VAL A 13 -21.15 -4.10 7.76
CA VAL A 13 -20.91 -5.51 8.05
C VAL A 13 -20.91 -5.75 9.56
N GLU A 14 -20.20 -4.90 10.33
CA GLU A 14 -20.17 -4.96 11.79
C GLU A 14 -21.57 -4.81 12.39
N ALA A 15 -22.32 -3.77 11.99
CA ALA A 15 -23.68 -3.55 12.48
C ALA A 15 -24.61 -4.72 12.21
N ARG A 16 -24.44 -5.42 11.08
CA ARG A 16 -25.20 -6.64 10.78
C ARG A 16 -24.78 -7.79 11.70
N MET A 17 -23.50 -7.93 11.98
CA MET A 17 -22.98 -8.98 12.85
C MET A 17 -23.39 -8.75 14.31
N ASP A 18 -23.31 -7.51 14.79
CA ASP A 18 -23.72 -7.13 16.13
C ASP A 18 -25.23 -7.34 16.34
N ALA A 19 -26.05 -6.98 15.32
CA ALA A 19 -27.50 -7.22 15.38
C ALA A 19 -27.84 -8.71 15.46
N SER A 20 -27.02 -9.60 14.91
CA SER A 20 -27.20 -11.05 15.02
C SER A 20 -26.65 -11.64 16.32
N ALA A 21 -25.83 -10.90 17.06
CA ALA A 21 -25.23 -11.32 18.34
C ALA A 21 -26.06 -10.95 19.56
N ILE A 22 -27.26 -10.36 19.40
CA ILE A 22 -28.19 -10.09 20.50
C ILE A 22 -28.84 -11.41 20.97
N GLY A 23 -28.07 -12.18 21.70
CA GLY A 23 -28.45 -13.43 22.34
C GLY A 23 -27.61 -13.67 23.58
N PHE A 24 -28.08 -14.53 24.51
CA PHE A 24 -27.59 -14.76 25.88
C PHE A 24 -26.09 -15.15 26.02
N ASN A 25 -25.29 -15.17 24.93
CA ASN A 25 -23.86 -15.52 24.91
C ASN A 25 -23.02 -14.56 24.05
N ALA A 26 -23.35 -13.27 23.97
CA ALA A 26 -22.53 -12.30 23.25
C ALA A 26 -21.23 -12.01 24.02
N GLU A 27 -20.10 -12.54 23.59
CA GLU A 27 -18.79 -12.03 23.99
C GLU A 27 -18.66 -10.60 23.48
N VAL A 28 -18.62 -9.64 24.40
CA VAL A 28 -18.34 -8.24 24.11
C VAL A 28 -16.88 -8.14 23.66
N LYS A 29 -16.62 -8.30 22.37
CA LYS A 29 -15.31 -7.98 21.79
C LYS A 29 -15.16 -6.45 21.78
N SER A 30 -14.05 -5.97 22.33
CA SER A 30 -13.68 -4.57 22.29
C SER A 30 -13.68 -4.07 20.84
N LYS A 31 -14.30 -2.92 20.58
CA LYS A 31 -14.40 -2.26 19.25
C LYS A 31 -13.07 -1.93 18.59
N SER A 32 -11.95 -2.12 19.27
CA SER A 32 -10.61 -1.72 18.82
C SER A 32 -9.86 -2.78 18.00
N ASP A 33 -10.34 -4.03 17.92
CA ASP A 33 -9.55 -5.15 17.40
C ASP A 33 -10.09 -5.81 16.13
N ILE A 34 -11.10 -5.21 15.47
CA ILE A 34 -11.64 -5.80 14.24
C ILE A 34 -10.75 -5.36 13.08
N ASN A 35 -10.00 -6.31 12.55
CA ASN A 35 -9.24 -6.13 11.33
C ASN A 35 -10.22 -5.88 10.17
N VAL A 36 -10.12 -4.71 9.53
CA VAL A 36 -10.98 -4.29 8.40
C VAL A 36 -11.03 -5.39 7.31
N GLY A 37 -9.90 -6.07 7.06
CA GLY A 37 -9.83 -7.19 6.12
C GLY A 37 -10.76 -8.36 6.51
N ASP A 38 -10.88 -8.66 7.79
CA ASP A 38 -11.76 -9.74 8.28
C ASP A 38 -13.24 -9.35 8.19
N ALA A 39 -13.58 -8.08 8.38
CA ALA A 39 -14.91 -7.58 8.14
C ALA A 39 -15.30 -7.73 6.66
N PHE A 40 -14.43 -7.37 5.74
CA PHE A 40 -14.69 -7.50 4.29
C PHE A 40 -14.84 -8.95 3.83
N LYS A 41 -14.11 -9.91 4.42
CA LYS A 41 -14.29 -11.35 4.14
C LYS A 41 -15.70 -11.85 4.47
N ARG A 42 -16.39 -11.17 5.39
CA ARG A 42 -17.76 -11.50 5.83
C ARG A 42 -18.84 -10.66 5.16
N ALA A 43 -18.47 -9.81 4.18
CA ALA A 43 -19.42 -9.00 3.44
C ALA A 43 -20.35 -9.87 2.61
N LEU A 44 -21.65 -9.56 2.64
CA LEU A 44 -22.70 -10.23 1.91
C LEU A 44 -23.29 -9.28 0.85
N PRO A 45 -23.96 -9.78 -0.20
CA PRO A 45 -24.59 -8.96 -1.22
C PRO A 45 -25.47 -7.84 -0.67
N GLN A 46 -26.20 -8.13 0.40
CA GLN A 46 -27.06 -7.15 1.07
C GLN A 46 -26.31 -5.99 1.73
N ASP A 47 -25.06 -6.19 2.13
CA ASP A 47 -24.23 -5.13 2.72
C ASP A 47 -23.82 -4.11 1.64
N PHE A 48 -23.53 -4.58 0.43
CA PHE A 48 -23.25 -3.72 -0.72
C PHE A 48 -24.47 -2.91 -1.17
N VAL A 49 -25.66 -3.48 -1.09
CA VAL A 49 -26.90 -2.74 -1.35
C VAL A 49 -27.12 -1.65 -0.29
N LYS A 50 -26.88 -1.96 1.00
CA LYS A 50 -26.94 -0.97 2.07
C LYS A 50 -25.86 0.11 1.93
N PHE A 51 -24.71 -0.25 1.40
CA PHE A 51 -23.61 0.69 1.10
C PHE A 51 -23.98 1.66 -0.05
N GLY A 52 -24.97 1.31 -0.88
CA GLY A 52 -25.49 2.17 -1.95
C GLY A 52 -25.31 1.61 -3.36
N LEU A 53 -24.86 0.36 -3.50
CA LEU A 53 -24.79 -0.26 -4.83
C LEU A 53 -26.19 -0.74 -5.28
N ILE A 54 -26.44 -0.62 -6.57
CA ILE A 54 -27.72 -0.99 -7.19
C ILE A 54 -27.91 -2.52 -7.11
N PRO A 55 -29.06 -3.03 -6.61
CA PRO A 55 -29.31 -4.47 -6.49
C PRO A 55 -29.10 -5.25 -7.79
N GLU A 56 -29.52 -4.69 -8.92
CA GLU A 56 -29.38 -5.30 -10.25
C GLU A 56 -27.90 -5.49 -10.62
N PHE A 57 -27.05 -4.54 -10.23
CA PHE A 57 -25.59 -4.64 -10.43
C PHE A 57 -25.00 -5.77 -9.60
N ILE A 58 -25.35 -5.85 -8.32
CA ILE A 58 -24.89 -6.91 -7.42
C ILE A 58 -25.32 -8.29 -7.92
N GLY A 59 -26.56 -8.42 -8.43
CA GLY A 59 -27.04 -9.66 -9.04
C GLY A 59 -26.26 -10.10 -10.28
N ARG A 60 -25.63 -9.17 -11.00
CA ARG A 60 -24.82 -9.47 -12.20
C ARG A 60 -23.35 -9.71 -11.90
N VAL A 61 -22.86 -9.30 -10.73
CA VAL A 61 -21.46 -9.48 -10.26
C VAL A 61 -21.47 -10.29 -8.97
N PRO A 62 -21.76 -11.60 -9.05
CA PRO A 62 -22.02 -12.42 -7.87
C PRO A 62 -20.75 -12.81 -7.10
N ILE A 63 -19.57 -12.68 -7.72
CA ILE A 63 -18.30 -13.07 -7.09
C ILE A 63 -17.68 -11.85 -6.41
N THR A 64 -17.62 -11.92 -5.09
CA THR A 64 -16.98 -10.90 -4.24
C THR A 64 -15.72 -11.48 -3.63
N VAL A 65 -14.61 -10.74 -3.75
CA VAL A 65 -13.32 -11.11 -3.20
C VAL A 65 -12.79 -9.93 -2.38
N SER A 66 -12.42 -10.19 -1.14
CA SER A 66 -11.68 -9.24 -0.30
C SER A 66 -10.17 -9.46 -0.44
N LEU A 67 -9.40 -8.37 -0.40
CA LEU A 67 -7.96 -8.43 -0.32
C LEU A 67 -7.53 -8.24 1.13
N ASP A 68 -6.51 -8.98 1.55
CA ASP A 68 -5.90 -8.78 2.86
C ASP A 68 -5.05 -7.50 2.87
N SER A 69 -4.89 -6.92 4.07
CA SER A 69 -3.93 -5.83 4.27
C SER A 69 -2.51 -6.33 3.97
N LEU A 70 -1.73 -5.46 3.31
CA LEU A 70 -0.33 -5.78 3.03
C LEU A 70 0.49 -5.66 4.31
N ASP A 71 1.26 -6.69 4.60
CA ASP A 71 2.28 -6.67 5.64
C ASP A 71 3.62 -6.12 5.09
N ARG A 72 4.62 -5.98 5.97
CA ARG A 72 5.94 -5.50 5.62
C ARG A 72 6.61 -6.33 4.51
N ASP A 73 6.53 -7.64 4.65
CA ASP A 73 7.18 -8.56 3.71
C ASP A 73 6.52 -8.51 2.33
N ALA A 74 5.19 -8.37 2.28
CA ALA A 74 4.48 -8.18 1.02
C ALA A 74 4.89 -6.87 0.33
N LEU A 75 5.07 -5.76 1.07
CA LEU A 75 5.54 -4.49 0.51
C LEU A 75 6.96 -4.60 -0.05
N ILE A 76 7.87 -5.27 0.66
CA ILE A 76 9.24 -5.56 0.18
C ILE A 76 9.19 -6.38 -1.12
N ARG A 77 8.35 -7.42 -1.16
CA ARG A 77 8.19 -8.25 -2.36
C ARG A 77 7.64 -7.44 -3.54
N ILE A 78 6.67 -6.56 -3.30
CA ILE A 78 6.12 -5.66 -4.33
C ILE A 78 7.19 -4.74 -4.92
N LEU A 79 8.17 -4.29 -4.12
CA LEU A 79 9.27 -3.47 -4.60
C LEU A 79 10.28 -4.24 -5.46
N LYS A 80 10.48 -5.55 -5.21
CA LYS A 80 11.53 -6.37 -5.83
C LYS A 80 11.03 -7.31 -6.93
N GLU A 81 9.98 -8.10 -6.66
CA GLU A 81 9.63 -9.28 -7.45
C GLU A 81 8.93 -8.98 -8.78
N PRO A 82 7.95 -8.06 -8.89
CA PRO A 82 7.20 -7.86 -10.12
C PRO A 82 8.12 -7.61 -11.32
N LYS A 83 7.66 -8.02 -12.51
CA LYS A 83 8.39 -7.81 -13.76
C LYS A 83 8.76 -6.34 -13.96
N ASN A 84 7.83 -5.44 -13.62
CA ASN A 84 8.00 -3.98 -13.65
C ASN A 84 7.95 -3.40 -12.24
N SER A 85 8.75 -3.93 -11.30
CA SER A 85 8.83 -3.36 -9.96
C SER A 85 9.42 -1.94 -9.99
N LEU A 86 9.09 -1.13 -8.98
CA LEU A 86 9.59 0.26 -8.91
C LEU A 86 11.12 0.32 -8.95
N ILE A 87 11.81 -0.56 -8.21
CA ILE A 87 13.26 -0.65 -8.22
C ILE A 87 13.78 -0.85 -9.65
N LYS A 88 13.23 -1.82 -10.38
CA LYS A 88 13.65 -2.12 -11.75
C LYS A 88 13.38 -0.96 -12.73
N GLN A 89 12.29 -0.22 -12.51
CA GLN A 89 11.98 0.97 -13.32
C GLN A 89 13.06 2.04 -13.14
N TYR A 90 13.41 2.39 -11.89
CA TYR A 90 14.44 3.39 -11.62
C TYR A 90 15.84 2.93 -12.02
N THR A 91 16.18 1.64 -11.79
CA THR A 91 17.44 1.07 -12.28
C THR A 91 17.54 1.23 -13.80
N ARG A 92 16.47 0.87 -14.52
CA ARG A 92 16.45 1.02 -15.98
C ARG A 92 16.55 2.49 -16.44
N LEU A 93 15.93 3.39 -15.69
CA LEU A 93 15.97 4.82 -16.02
C LEU A 93 17.41 5.37 -15.94
N LEU A 94 18.12 5.11 -14.83
CA LEU A 94 19.49 5.57 -14.65
C LEU A 94 20.49 4.83 -15.55
N GLU A 95 20.23 3.56 -15.91
CA GLU A 95 21.01 2.86 -16.92
C GLU A 95 20.99 3.57 -18.29
N LEU A 96 19.91 4.27 -18.66
CA LEU A 96 19.86 5.05 -19.91
C LEU A 96 20.81 6.24 -19.87
N ASP A 97 21.09 6.78 -18.68
CA ASP A 97 22.07 7.83 -18.44
C ASP A 97 23.48 7.27 -18.21
N GLY A 98 23.68 5.95 -18.37
CA GLY A 98 24.96 5.27 -18.18
C GLY A 98 25.37 5.02 -16.73
N VAL A 99 24.44 5.18 -15.77
CA VAL A 99 24.70 5.05 -14.33
C VAL A 99 24.04 3.80 -13.77
N GLY A 100 24.82 2.98 -13.03
CA GLY A 100 24.31 1.82 -12.31
C GLY A 100 23.62 2.24 -11.01
N LEU A 101 22.40 1.73 -10.77
CA LEU A 101 21.67 1.94 -9.52
C LEU A 101 21.51 0.64 -8.74
N GLU A 102 21.89 0.66 -7.48
CA GLU A 102 21.71 -0.46 -6.55
C GLU A 102 20.96 0.03 -5.30
N PHE A 103 20.04 -0.80 -4.81
CA PHE A 103 19.37 -0.58 -3.54
C PHE A 103 19.87 -1.60 -2.53
N GLU A 104 20.32 -1.13 -1.37
CA GLU A 104 20.59 -2.01 -0.24
C GLU A 104 19.28 -2.58 0.33
N ASP A 105 19.33 -3.79 0.87
CA ASP A 105 18.15 -4.39 1.53
C ASP A 105 17.63 -3.51 2.67
N SER A 106 18.53 -2.87 3.41
CA SER A 106 18.23 -1.91 4.47
C SER A 106 17.40 -0.70 3.99
N ALA A 107 17.65 -0.21 2.77
CA ALA A 107 16.90 0.88 2.17
C ALA A 107 15.49 0.43 1.77
N ILE A 108 15.38 -0.76 1.18
CA ILE A 108 14.10 -1.33 0.77
C ILE A 108 13.20 -1.58 1.98
N GLU A 109 13.77 -2.07 3.08
CA GLU A 109 13.07 -2.24 4.35
C GLU A 109 12.59 -0.89 4.91
N ALA A 110 13.43 0.14 4.90
CA ALA A 110 13.06 1.48 5.37
C ALA A 110 11.91 2.09 4.55
N ILE A 111 11.91 1.88 3.22
CA ILE A 111 10.81 2.32 2.35
C ILE A 111 9.50 1.59 2.69
N ALA A 112 9.56 0.28 2.94
CA ALA A 112 8.39 -0.51 3.32
C ALA A 112 7.85 -0.09 4.70
N ASP A 113 8.74 0.13 5.68
CA ASP A 113 8.37 0.59 7.02
C ASP A 113 7.67 1.97 6.96
N LYS A 114 8.17 2.88 6.12
CA LYS A 114 7.57 4.20 5.93
C LYS A 114 6.18 4.14 5.27
N ALA A 115 5.98 3.21 4.34
CA ALA A 115 4.66 2.98 3.74
C ALA A 115 3.64 2.45 4.77
N LEU A 116 4.07 1.62 5.70
CA LEU A 116 3.24 1.14 6.80
C LEU A 116 2.88 2.26 7.78
N GLU A 117 3.86 3.11 8.17
CA GLU A 117 3.63 4.26 9.04
C GLU A 117 2.57 5.22 8.45
N ARG A 118 2.70 5.52 7.15
CA ARG A 118 1.75 6.39 6.42
C ARG A 118 0.40 5.72 6.16
N LYS A 119 0.23 4.41 6.44
CA LYS A 119 -0.99 3.62 6.18
C LYS A 119 -1.48 3.70 4.73
N THR A 120 -0.58 3.96 3.79
CA THR A 120 -0.91 4.16 2.37
C THR A 120 -0.84 2.88 1.55
N GLY A 121 -0.34 1.79 2.16
CA GLY A 121 -0.16 0.51 1.48
C GLY A 121 0.72 0.61 0.23
N ALA A 122 0.48 -0.24 -0.76
CA ALA A 122 1.28 -0.29 -1.99
C ALA A 122 1.23 1.01 -2.82
N ARG A 123 0.14 1.80 -2.73
CA ARG A 123 0.02 3.08 -3.46
C ARG A 123 1.02 4.12 -2.97
N GLY A 124 1.32 4.10 -1.67
CA GLY A 124 2.30 5.01 -1.09
C GLY A 124 3.74 4.71 -1.45
N LEU A 125 4.05 3.46 -1.86
CA LEU A 125 5.41 3.07 -2.24
C LEU A 125 5.96 3.92 -3.40
N ARG A 126 5.11 4.28 -4.37
CA ARG A 126 5.53 5.12 -5.50
C ARG A 126 5.93 6.52 -5.02
N ALA A 127 5.09 7.18 -4.24
CA ALA A 127 5.38 8.53 -3.74
C ALA A 127 6.64 8.56 -2.85
N ILE A 128 6.80 7.53 -1.99
CA ILE A 128 8.00 7.41 -1.16
C ILE A 128 9.24 7.19 -2.03
N MET A 129 9.17 6.33 -3.04
CA MET A 129 10.28 6.08 -3.96
C MET A 129 10.62 7.34 -4.78
N GLU A 130 9.62 8.08 -5.24
CA GLU A 130 9.81 9.36 -5.95
C GLU A 130 10.55 10.37 -5.07
N ALA A 131 10.15 10.53 -3.82
CA ALA A 131 10.84 11.42 -2.87
C ALA A 131 12.30 11.00 -2.63
N VAL A 132 12.56 9.70 -2.45
CA VAL A 132 13.92 9.17 -2.26
C VAL A 132 14.79 9.38 -3.49
N MET A 133 14.25 9.21 -4.68
CA MET A 133 15.00 9.25 -5.93
C MET A 133 15.14 10.66 -6.53
N LEU A 134 14.34 11.64 -6.08
CA LEU A 134 14.28 12.98 -6.67
C LEU A 134 15.67 13.65 -6.78
N ASP A 135 16.42 13.66 -5.71
CA ASP A 135 17.75 14.27 -5.66
C ASP A 135 18.76 13.55 -6.58
N LEU A 136 18.73 12.21 -6.59
CA LEU A 136 19.57 11.42 -7.50
C LEU A 136 19.25 11.70 -8.96
N MET A 137 17.97 11.71 -9.31
CA MET A 137 17.53 11.96 -10.70
C MET A 137 17.85 13.38 -11.18
N TYR A 138 17.99 14.34 -10.27
CA TYR A 138 18.42 15.70 -10.60
C TYR A 138 19.93 15.80 -10.79
N ARG A 139 20.73 15.13 -9.93
CA ARG A 139 22.19 15.23 -9.93
C ARG A 139 22.85 14.36 -11.00
N VAL A 140 22.39 13.14 -11.17
CA VAL A 140 23.03 12.14 -12.06
C VAL A 140 23.19 12.66 -13.51
N PRO A 141 22.16 13.24 -14.16
CA PRO A 141 22.32 13.74 -15.53
C PRO A 141 23.24 14.96 -15.66
N SER A 142 23.58 15.59 -14.53
CA SER A 142 24.40 16.82 -14.49
C SER A 142 25.88 16.56 -14.17
N ASP A 143 26.24 15.31 -13.85
CA ASP A 143 27.59 14.97 -13.39
C ASP A 143 28.09 13.66 -14.04
N ASP A 144 28.84 13.81 -15.11
CA ASP A 144 29.42 12.69 -15.87
C ASP A 144 30.44 11.83 -15.07
N SER A 145 30.80 12.26 -13.87
CA SER A 145 31.72 11.50 -12.99
C SER A 145 31.03 10.36 -12.24
N ILE A 146 29.69 10.39 -12.17
CA ILE A 146 28.89 9.40 -11.45
C ILE A 146 28.66 8.20 -12.34
N SER A 147 29.30 7.08 -12.02
CA SER A 147 29.10 5.82 -12.75
C SER A 147 28.21 4.82 -12.01
N LYS A 148 28.06 4.99 -10.69
CA LYS A 148 27.27 4.10 -9.83
C LYS A 148 26.67 4.86 -8.66
N CYS A 149 25.42 4.59 -8.36
CA CYS A 149 24.70 5.07 -7.17
C CYS A 149 24.22 3.90 -6.32
N VAL A 150 24.38 4.03 -5.00
CA VAL A 150 23.87 3.05 -4.03
C VAL A 150 22.91 3.79 -3.09
N VAL A 151 21.67 3.31 -3.03
CA VAL A 151 20.67 3.84 -2.09
C VAL A 151 20.75 3.05 -0.81
N ASP A 152 21.18 3.69 0.26
CA ASP A 152 21.23 3.14 1.60
C ASP A 152 20.08 3.63 2.49
N LYS A 153 19.96 3.06 3.68
CA LYS A 153 18.91 3.44 4.66
C LYS A 153 18.98 4.91 5.04
N LYS A 154 20.18 5.47 5.22
CA LYS A 154 20.38 6.87 5.64
C LYS A 154 19.87 7.84 4.59
N MET A 155 20.08 7.53 3.32
CA MET A 155 19.58 8.31 2.20
C MET A 155 18.06 8.34 2.18
N VAL A 156 17.42 7.20 2.41
CA VAL A 156 15.96 7.10 2.51
C VAL A 156 15.44 7.96 3.66
N GLU A 157 16.04 7.86 4.85
CA GLU A 157 15.62 8.64 6.02
C GLU A 157 15.82 10.14 5.81
N ASN A 158 16.94 10.57 5.24
CA ASN A 158 17.23 11.99 5.00
C ASN A 158 16.29 12.60 3.96
N ASN A 159 16.07 11.95 2.84
CA ASN A 159 15.23 12.48 1.76
C ASN A 159 13.75 12.53 2.16
N LEU A 160 13.30 11.58 3.00
CA LEU A 160 11.94 11.60 3.54
C LEU A 160 11.73 12.60 4.68
N ALA A 161 12.79 13.02 5.38
CA ALA A 161 12.72 14.08 6.39
C ALA A 161 12.49 15.45 5.73
N LEU A 162 13.09 15.71 4.58
CA LEU A 162 12.91 16.94 3.80
C LEU A 162 11.47 17.08 3.26
N ASP A 163 10.83 15.97 2.89
CA ASP A 163 9.43 15.94 2.41
C ASP A 163 8.40 16.26 3.52
N GLY A 164 8.79 16.22 4.79
CA GLY A 164 7.93 16.49 5.96
C GLY A 164 7.89 17.96 6.41
N GLU A 165 8.74 18.82 5.87
CA GLU A 165 8.85 20.23 6.25
C GLU A 165 8.13 21.21 5.31
N GLU A 166 7.54 20.72 4.20
CA GLU A 166 6.86 21.55 3.19
C GLU A 166 5.33 21.39 3.15
N ILE A 167 4.64 21.18 4.30
CA ILE A 167 3.17 21.31 4.36
C ILE A 167 2.76 22.16 5.56
#